data_b2315eb996ba22ed07093369aef4e253
#
_entry.id   b2315eb996ba22ed07093369aef4e253
#
_cell.length_a   1.000
_cell.length_b   1.000
_cell.length_c   1.000
_cell.angle_alpha   90.00
_cell.angle_beta   90.00
_cell.angle_gamma   90.00
#
_symmetry.space_group_name_H-M   'P 1'
#
loop_
_entity.id
_entity.type
_entity.pdbx_description
1 polymer ?
#
loop_
_entity_poly.entity_id
_entity_poly.type
_entity_poly.pdbx_seq_one_letter_code
_entity_poly.pdbx_strand_id
1 'polypeptide(L)'
;MARTPLGKTLPDFPWDSLAGAKKKAQAHPGGIVDLSVGNPVDPVSPGVQLALTAAAQNPGYPQTAGTPELREAIAAALTRRYNMQVDRVLPVVGTKEAIAWLPTLLGMRGETVAFPSVAYPTYEVGALLAGAKPLRADSDFQDASLVFLNSPSNPTGRVLGVEELRRIVVWARETGAIIASDECYMSLGWNDDNPPVSILDPRVTDGDNTGLIAMHSLSKTANMA
;
A
#
# COMPACT_ATOMS: atom_id res chain seq x y z
N MET A 1 20.14 15.18 28.27
CA MET A 1 20.54 14.68 26.92
C MET A 1 19.79 15.47 25.85
N ALA A 2 20.49 15.98 24.84
CA ALA A 2 19.84 16.64 23.71
C ALA A 2 19.06 15.56 22.90
N ARG A 3 17.79 15.87 22.55
CA ARG A 3 16.97 14.96 21.71
C ARG A 3 17.47 15.03 20.27
N THR A 4 17.76 13.88 19.66
CA THR A 4 18.01 13.81 18.23
C THR A 4 16.68 13.82 17.50
N PRO A 5 16.44 14.79 16.56
CA PRO A 5 15.24 14.74 15.74
C PRO A 5 15.17 13.45 14.91
N LEU A 6 13.99 12.85 14.85
CA LEU A 6 13.79 11.57 14.15
C LEU A 6 14.21 11.63 12.68
N GLY A 7 13.97 12.75 12.01
CA GLY A 7 14.40 12.95 10.62
C GLY A 7 15.91 12.86 10.35
N LYS A 8 16.74 12.91 11.40
CA LYS A 8 18.20 12.69 11.26
C LYS A 8 18.61 11.22 11.28
N THR A 9 17.67 10.34 11.64
CA THR A 9 17.91 8.89 11.75
C THR A 9 17.19 8.10 10.66
N LEU A 10 16.33 8.76 9.87
CA LEU A 10 15.66 8.16 8.72
C LEU A 10 16.57 8.19 7.49
N PRO A 11 16.46 7.20 6.58
CA PRO A 11 17.17 7.23 5.31
C PRO A 11 16.68 8.40 4.43
N ASP A 12 17.58 8.91 3.59
CA ASP A 12 17.22 9.90 2.58
C ASP A 12 16.19 9.31 1.61
N PHE A 13 15.24 10.14 1.21
CA PHE A 13 14.22 9.69 0.27
C PHE A 13 14.83 9.57 -1.15
N PRO A 14 14.77 8.39 -1.81
CA PRO A 14 15.55 8.14 -3.02
C PRO A 14 15.32 9.14 -4.17
N TRP A 15 14.10 9.69 -4.28
CA TRP A 15 13.79 10.67 -5.34
C TRP A 15 14.46 12.02 -5.16
N ASP A 16 14.85 12.40 -3.94
CA ASP A 16 15.54 13.65 -3.69
C ASP A 16 16.93 13.62 -4.31
N SER A 17 17.56 12.46 -4.39
CA SER A 17 18.87 12.26 -5.06
C SER A 17 18.82 12.53 -6.57
N LEU A 18 17.64 12.49 -7.19
CA LEU A 18 17.45 12.71 -8.63
C LEU A 18 17.39 14.19 -9.01
N ALA A 19 17.29 15.11 -8.06
CA ALA A 19 17.09 16.54 -8.33
C ALA A 19 18.16 17.14 -9.27
N GLY A 20 19.45 16.78 -9.07
CA GLY A 20 20.55 17.22 -9.92
C GLY A 20 20.46 16.67 -11.35
N ALA A 21 20.11 15.40 -11.50
CA ALA A 21 19.94 14.75 -12.81
C ALA A 21 18.73 15.35 -13.56
N LYS A 22 17.61 15.59 -12.88
CA LYS A 22 16.43 16.24 -13.46
C LYS A 22 16.76 17.65 -13.95
N LYS A 23 17.46 18.47 -13.16
CA LYS A 23 17.88 19.81 -13.56
C LYS A 23 18.75 19.79 -14.83
N LYS A 24 19.68 18.83 -14.91
CA LYS A 24 20.53 18.66 -16.09
C LYS A 24 19.71 18.25 -17.32
N ALA A 25 18.79 17.31 -17.18
CA ALA A 25 17.92 16.86 -18.26
C ALA A 25 16.97 17.97 -18.75
N GLN A 26 16.39 18.75 -17.84
CA GLN A 26 15.53 19.90 -18.16
C GLN A 26 16.24 21.00 -18.95
N ALA A 27 17.57 21.13 -18.81
CA ALA A 27 18.37 22.10 -19.56
C ALA A 27 18.61 21.70 -21.04
N HIS A 28 18.27 20.46 -21.44
CA HIS A 28 18.36 20.02 -22.83
C HIS A 28 17.35 20.77 -23.72
N PRO A 29 17.72 21.22 -24.94
CA PRO A 29 16.83 21.97 -25.82
C PRO A 29 15.53 21.24 -26.16
N GLY A 30 15.53 19.90 -26.20
CA GLY A 30 14.33 19.06 -26.42
C GLY A 30 13.51 18.79 -25.14
N GLY A 31 13.91 19.37 -24.01
CA GLY A 31 13.25 19.13 -22.72
C GLY A 31 13.57 17.76 -22.11
N ILE A 32 12.75 17.35 -21.16
CA ILE A 32 12.87 16.06 -20.44
C ILE A 32 11.64 15.18 -20.70
N VAL A 33 11.85 13.89 -20.91
CA VAL A 33 10.83 12.85 -20.73
C VAL A 33 11.06 12.22 -19.36
N ASP A 34 10.25 12.60 -18.37
CA ASP A 34 10.40 12.15 -16.98
C ASP A 34 9.68 10.81 -16.76
N LEU A 35 10.44 9.72 -16.67
CA LEU A 35 9.98 8.37 -16.37
C LEU A 35 10.33 7.92 -14.95
N SER A 36 10.73 8.85 -14.07
CA SER A 36 11.21 8.52 -12.71
C SER A 36 10.10 8.13 -11.74
N VAL A 37 8.87 8.59 -11.98
CA VAL A 37 7.71 8.29 -11.13
C VAL A 37 6.52 7.95 -12.02
N GLY A 38 5.93 6.77 -11.79
CA GLY A 38 4.72 6.34 -12.50
C GLY A 38 3.49 7.10 -12.01
N ASN A 39 3.14 8.19 -12.66
CA ASN A 39 1.89 8.92 -12.41
C ASN A 39 0.85 8.61 -13.48
N PRO A 40 -0.43 8.46 -13.11
CA PRO A 40 -1.52 8.47 -14.08
C PRO A 40 -1.50 9.78 -14.87
N VAL A 41 -1.70 9.70 -16.18
CA VAL A 41 -1.70 10.87 -17.08
C VAL A 41 -3.10 11.16 -17.65
N ASP A 42 -4.01 10.20 -17.56
CA ASP A 42 -5.37 10.39 -18.00
C ASP A 42 -6.16 11.28 -17.05
N PRO A 43 -7.13 12.05 -17.53
CA PRO A 43 -7.96 12.89 -16.67
C PRO A 43 -8.84 12.04 -15.73
N VAL A 44 -9.12 12.58 -14.56
CA VAL A 44 -10.13 12.01 -13.65
C VAL A 44 -11.49 12.01 -14.36
N SER A 45 -12.26 10.91 -14.22
CA SER A 45 -13.53 10.79 -14.91
C SER A 45 -14.52 11.93 -14.57
N PRO A 46 -15.33 12.41 -15.50
CA PRO A 46 -16.27 13.51 -15.26
C PRO A 46 -17.24 13.24 -14.11
N GLY A 47 -17.70 11.98 -13.93
CA GLY A 47 -18.59 11.60 -12.83
C GLY A 47 -17.94 11.79 -11.46
N VAL A 48 -16.66 11.48 -11.33
CA VAL A 48 -15.89 11.70 -10.07
C VAL A 48 -15.71 13.20 -9.82
N GLN A 49 -15.40 13.99 -10.85
CA GLN A 49 -15.25 15.45 -10.71
C GLN A 49 -16.55 16.10 -10.25
N LEU A 50 -17.70 15.69 -10.80
CA LEU A 50 -19.01 16.17 -10.39
C LEU A 50 -19.33 15.78 -8.94
N ALA A 51 -19.05 14.55 -8.54
CA ALA A 51 -19.27 14.09 -7.18
C ALA A 51 -18.41 14.85 -6.15
N LEU A 52 -17.14 15.12 -6.47
CA LEU A 52 -16.25 15.93 -5.61
C LEU A 52 -16.74 17.37 -5.51
N THR A 53 -17.19 17.97 -6.61
CA THR A 53 -17.76 19.33 -6.62
C THR A 53 -19.00 19.42 -5.74
N ALA A 54 -19.89 18.44 -5.82
CA ALA A 54 -21.08 18.38 -4.98
C ALA A 54 -20.73 18.20 -3.50
N ALA A 55 -19.75 17.34 -3.19
CA ALA A 55 -19.31 17.05 -1.83
C ALA A 55 -18.55 18.23 -1.17
N ALA A 56 -18.00 19.17 -1.94
CA ALA A 56 -17.27 20.32 -1.42
C ALA A 56 -18.11 21.24 -0.52
N GLN A 57 -19.44 21.15 -0.59
CA GLN A 57 -20.37 21.93 0.22
C GLN A 57 -20.86 21.20 1.48
N ASN A 58 -20.41 19.98 1.73
CA ASN A 58 -20.82 19.24 2.92
C ASN A 58 -20.25 19.90 4.19
N PRO A 59 -21.10 20.29 5.15
CA PRO A 59 -20.65 20.93 6.37
C PRO A 59 -20.10 19.91 7.37
N GLY A 60 -19.25 20.39 8.28
CA GLY A 60 -18.78 19.64 9.43
C GLY A 60 -17.47 18.87 9.19
N TYR A 61 -17.03 18.23 10.25
CA TYR A 61 -15.81 17.40 10.22
C TYR A 61 -16.12 16.00 9.70
N PRO A 62 -15.20 15.38 8.93
CA PRO A 62 -15.39 14.01 8.50
C PRO A 62 -15.35 13.04 9.69
N GLN A 63 -16.12 11.97 9.62
CA GLN A 63 -16.05 10.89 10.60
C GLN A 63 -14.72 10.16 10.47
N THR A 64 -14.05 9.88 11.59
CA THR A 64 -12.74 9.18 11.59
C THR A 64 -12.79 7.82 10.88
N ALA A 65 -13.87 7.06 11.08
CA ALA A 65 -14.06 5.76 10.44
C ALA A 65 -14.68 5.83 9.03
N GLY A 66 -14.96 7.04 8.54
CA GLY A 66 -15.80 7.26 7.35
C GLY A 66 -17.28 7.01 7.62
N THR A 67 -18.16 7.48 6.73
CA THR A 67 -19.59 7.21 6.87
C THR A 67 -19.93 5.75 6.57
N PRO A 68 -21.04 5.20 7.09
CA PRO A 68 -21.48 3.85 6.74
C PRO A 68 -21.60 3.66 5.22
N GLU A 69 -22.21 4.61 4.52
CA GLU A 69 -22.43 4.57 3.08
C GLU A 69 -21.10 4.51 2.31
N LEU A 70 -20.07 5.25 2.75
CA LEU A 70 -18.73 5.20 2.15
C LEU A 70 -18.11 3.80 2.33
N ARG A 71 -18.18 3.27 3.54
CA ARG A 71 -17.61 1.93 3.83
C ARG A 71 -18.31 0.84 3.05
N GLU A 72 -19.66 0.88 2.97
CA GLU A 72 -20.46 -0.06 2.17
C GLU A 72 -20.15 0.03 0.68
N ALA A 73 -20.01 1.26 0.14
CA ALA A 73 -19.64 1.47 -1.25
C ALA A 73 -18.25 0.92 -1.58
N ILE A 74 -17.27 1.11 -0.67
CA ILE A 74 -15.91 0.55 -0.80
C ILE A 74 -15.97 -0.97 -0.76
N ALA A 75 -16.62 -1.56 0.23
CA ALA A 75 -16.74 -3.01 0.38
C ALA A 75 -17.38 -3.64 -0.88
N ALA A 76 -18.51 -3.10 -1.33
CA ALA A 76 -19.19 -3.57 -2.53
C ALA A 76 -18.33 -3.45 -3.80
N ALA A 77 -17.57 -2.36 -3.94
CA ALA A 77 -16.68 -2.16 -5.08
C ALA A 77 -15.52 -3.17 -5.10
N LEU A 78 -14.90 -3.42 -3.95
CA LEU A 78 -13.78 -4.35 -3.81
C LEU A 78 -14.23 -5.81 -4.00
N THR A 79 -15.34 -6.20 -3.38
CA THR A 79 -15.94 -7.54 -3.57
C THR A 79 -16.25 -7.80 -5.04
N ARG A 80 -16.94 -6.86 -5.70
CA ARG A 80 -17.32 -7.02 -7.11
C ARG A 80 -16.11 -7.06 -8.05
N ARG A 81 -15.06 -6.28 -7.75
CA ARG A 81 -13.93 -6.09 -8.66
C ARG A 81 -12.85 -7.16 -8.48
N TYR A 82 -12.62 -7.64 -7.26
CA TYR A 82 -11.46 -8.47 -6.91
C TYR A 82 -11.82 -9.75 -6.15
N ASN A 83 -13.10 -10.13 -6.10
CA ASN A 83 -13.58 -11.33 -5.39
C ASN A 83 -13.13 -11.38 -3.92
N MET A 84 -13.07 -10.24 -3.25
CA MET A 84 -12.66 -10.14 -1.86
C MET A 84 -13.85 -10.39 -0.92
N GLN A 85 -13.57 -11.07 0.19
CA GLN A 85 -14.47 -11.04 1.34
C GLN A 85 -14.06 -9.88 2.24
N VAL A 86 -14.89 -8.83 2.28
CA VAL A 86 -14.58 -7.58 2.99
C VAL A 86 -15.41 -7.49 4.27
N ASP A 87 -14.77 -7.68 5.42
CA ASP A 87 -15.45 -7.63 6.73
C ASP A 87 -15.53 -6.22 7.29
N ARG A 88 -14.45 -5.46 7.15
CA ARG A 88 -14.31 -4.09 7.67
C ARG A 88 -13.56 -3.20 6.69
N VAL A 89 -13.93 -1.92 6.67
CA VAL A 89 -13.27 -0.91 5.86
C VAL A 89 -12.91 0.28 6.73
N LEU A 90 -11.67 0.75 6.59
CA LEU A 90 -11.21 2.02 7.15
C LEU A 90 -10.70 2.90 6.02
N PRO A 91 -11.42 3.97 5.63
CA PRO A 91 -10.91 4.97 4.70
C PRO A 91 -9.70 5.70 5.30
N VAL A 92 -8.68 5.90 4.48
CA VAL A 92 -7.45 6.61 4.86
C VAL A 92 -7.16 7.72 3.85
N VAL A 93 -6.36 8.71 4.22
CA VAL A 93 -5.99 9.83 3.33
C VAL A 93 -5.18 9.36 2.12
N GLY A 94 -4.38 8.29 2.31
CA GLY A 94 -3.63 7.65 1.25
C GLY A 94 -2.87 6.43 1.78
N THR A 95 -2.60 5.46 0.91
CA THR A 95 -1.88 4.23 1.29
C THR A 95 -0.46 4.51 1.76
N LYS A 96 0.22 5.52 1.22
CA LYS A 96 1.55 5.92 1.69
C LYS A 96 1.55 6.30 3.17
N GLU A 97 0.58 7.10 3.60
CA GLU A 97 0.43 7.48 5.02
C GLU A 97 0.05 6.27 5.86
N ALA A 98 -0.91 5.45 5.40
CA ALA A 98 -1.31 4.23 6.09
C ALA A 98 -0.13 3.28 6.30
N ILE A 99 0.68 3.02 5.28
CA ILE A 99 1.90 2.20 5.37
C ILE A 99 2.87 2.77 6.42
N ALA A 100 3.11 4.09 6.40
CA ALA A 100 4.05 4.71 7.32
C ALA A 100 3.58 4.64 8.79
N TRP A 101 2.28 4.73 9.04
CA TRP A 101 1.71 4.71 10.39
C TRP A 101 1.34 3.32 10.90
N LEU A 102 1.06 2.36 10.03
CA LEU A 102 0.56 1.04 10.41
C LEU A 102 1.43 0.32 11.46
N PRO A 103 2.77 0.27 11.34
CA PRO A 103 3.61 -0.36 12.36
C PRO A 103 3.47 0.31 13.73
N THR A 104 3.33 1.64 13.77
CA THR A 104 3.13 2.38 15.03
C THR A 104 1.76 2.07 15.64
N LEU A 105 0.70 2.08 14.81
CA LEU A 105 -0.67 1.82 15.25
C LEU A 105 -0.86 0.39 15.75
N LEU A 106 -0.12 -0.56 15.19
CA LEU A 106 -0.12 -1.96 15.61
C LEU A 106 0.84 -2.26 16.77
N GLY A 107 1.56 -1.25 17.29
CA GLY A 107 2.43 -1.42 18.45
C GLY A 107 3.73 -2.15 18.18
N MET A 108 4.28 -2.09 16.96
CA MET A 108 5.46 -2.85 16.51
C MET A 108 6.79 -2.37 17.08
N ARG A 109 6.81 -1.55 18.14
CA ARG A 109 8.06 -1.09 18.77
C ARG A 109 8.89 -2.27 19.29
N GLY A 110 10.12 -2.40 18.79
CA GLY A 110 11.05 -3.48 19.17
C GLY A 110 10.82 -4.79 18.42
N GLU A 111 9.68 -4.94 17.74
CA GLU A 111 9.33 -6.10 16.93
C GLU A 111 10.02 -6.06 15.56
N THR A 112 9.96 -7.16 14.82
CA THR A 112 10.46 -7.26 13.44
C THR A 112 9.33 -6.96 12.46
N VAL A 113 9.58 -6.04 11.52
CA VAL A 113 8.67 -5.70 10.42
C VAL A 113 9.34 -6.10 9.11
N ALA A 114 8.79 -7.11 8.44
CA ALA A 114 9.29 -7.58 7.16
C ALA A 114 8.60 -6.88 5.98
N PHE A 115 9.34 -6.73 4.88
CA PHE A 115 8.86 -6.18 3.61
C PHE A 115 9.74 -6.70 2.46
N PRO A 116 9.29 -6.64 1.19
CA PRO A 116 10.04 -7.19 0.06
C PRO A 116 11.48 -6.65 -0.04
N SER A 117 12.42 -7.48 -0.49
CA SER A 117 13.84 -7.12 -0.61
C SER A 117 14.06 -5.92 -1.51
N VAL A 118 13.31 -5.84 -2.62
CA VAL A 118 13.22 -4.66 -3.49
C VAL A 118 11.84 -4.07 -3.32
N ALA A 119 11.74 -2.92 -2.68
CA ALA A 119 10.47 -2.43 -2.17
C ALA A 119 10.33 -0.91 -2.27
N TYR A 120 9.08 -0.47 -2.17
CA TYR A 120 8.75 0.92 -1.96
C TYR A 120 9.32 1.41 -0.63
N PRO A 121 10.10 2.51 -0.61
CA PRO A 121 10.88 2.93 0.57
C PRO A 121 10.06 3.17 1.84
N THR A 122 8.77 3.45 1.71
CA THR A 122 7.92 3.80 2.84
C THR A 122 7.73 2.65 3.83
N TYR A 123 7.86 1.38 3.42
CA TYR A 123 7.79 0.24 4.36
C TYR A 123 8.89 0.31 5.41
N GLU A 124 10.13 0.52 4.96
CA GLU A 124 11.28 0.67 5.86
C GLU A 124 11.16 1.90 6.76
N VAL A 125 10.77 3.03 6.18
CA VAL A 125 10.54 4.27 6.94
C VAL A 125 9.45 4.07 8.00
N GLY A 126 8.35 3.39 7.69
CA GLY A 126 7.29 3.08 8.65
C GLY A 126 7.78 2.20 9.81
N ALA A 127 8.57 1.17 9.52
CA ALA A 127 9.19 0.33 10.53
C ALA A 127 10.10 1.15 11.46
N LEU A 128 10.98 1.99 10.90
CA LEU A 128 11.89 2.85 11.66
C LEU A 128 11.13 3.89 12.51
N LEU A 129 10.05 4.49 11.99
CA LEU A 129 9.21 5.43 12.71
C LEU A 129 8.56 4.78 13.93
N ALA A 130 8.15 3.53 13.84
CA ALA A 130 7.61 2.75 14.94
C ALA A 130 8.67 2.34 15.98
N GLY A 131 9.95 2.45 15.66
CA GLY A 131 11.04 1.88 16.46
C GLY A 131 11.10 0.36 16.36
N ALA A 132 10.63 -0.19 15.25
CA ALA A 132 10.73 -1.61 14.90
C ALA A 132 12.06 -1.92 14.19
N LYS A 133 12.35 -3.21 14.03
CA LYS A 133 13.50 -3.73 13.29
C LYS A 133 13.07 -4.02 11.85
N PRO A 134 13.58 -3.29 10.84
CA PRO A 134 13.25 -3.56 9.45
C PRO A 134 13.94 -4.84 8.97
N LEU A 135 13.20 -5.74 8.31
CA LEU A 135 13.69 -6.96 7.68
C LEU A 135 13.32 -6.99 6.19
N ARG A 136 14.32 -7.04 5.31
CA ARG A 136 14.10 -7.23 3.87
C ARG A 136 14.01 -8.73 3.56
N ALA A 137 12.83 -9.21 3.19
CA ALA A 137 12.59 -10.62 2.94
C ALA A 137 11.49 -10.84 1.90
N ASP A 138 11.67 -11.83 1.02
CA ASP A 138 10.69 -12.19 0.00
C ASP A 138 9.92 -13.48 0.34
N SER A 139 10.43 -14.30 1.26
CA SER A 139 9.81 -15.59 1.64
C SER A 139 10.14 -16.07 3.04
N ASP A 140 11.33 -15.83 3.54
CA ASP A 140 11.72 -16.20 4.91
C ASP A 140 11.54 -14.99 5.83
N PHE A 141 10.38 -14.90 6.45
CA PHE A 141 10.02 -13.77 7.30
C PHE A 141 10.51 -13.90 8.75
N GLN A 142 11.23 -14.99 9.07
CA GLN A 142 11.83 -15.25 10.38
C GLN A 142 10.83 -15.07 11.55
N ASP A 143 11.11 -14.14 12.48
CA ASP A 143 10.29 -13.79 13.63
C ASP A 143 9.49 -12.50 13.43
N ALA A 144 9.14 -12.15 12.18
CA ALA A 144 8.40 -10.93 11.90
C ALA A 144 7.00 -10.95 12.51
N SER A 145 6.66 -9.89 13.22
CA SER A 145 5.32 -9.66 13.79
C SER A 145 4.38 -8.96 12.81
N LEU A 146 4.95 -8.25 11.81
CA LEU A 146 4.22 -7.64 10.70
C LEU A 146 4.97 -7.89 9.40
N VAL A 147 4.25 -8.32 8.37
CA VAL A 147 4.79 -8.49 7.02
C VAL A 147 4.02 -7.61 6.04
N PHE A 148 4.71 -6.71 5.37
CA PHE A 148 4.19 -6.03 4.20
C PHE A 148 4.40 -6.90 2.96
N LEU A 149 3.33 -7.18 2.24
CA LEU A 149 3.37 -7.72 0.89
C LEU A 149 3.06 -6.59 -0.10
N ASN A 150 3.51 -6.74 -1.35
CA ASN A 150 3.13 -5.84 -2.43
C ASN A 150 2.93 -6.66 -3.71
N SER A 151 1.66 -6.83 -4.11
CA SER A 151 1.29 -7.65 -5.26
C SER A 151 0.08 -7.06 -5.98
N PRO A 152 0.22 -6.69 -7.27
CA PRO A 152 1.46 -6.60 -8.06
C PRO A 152 2.49 -5.67 -7.47
N SER A 153 3.77 -6.03 -7.57
CA SER A 153 4.87 -5.37 -6.86
C SER A 153 5.40 -4.14 -7.56
N ASN A 154 5.68 -3.10 -6.82
CA ASN A 154 6.49 -1.96 -7.24
C ASN A 154 7.91 -2.09 -6.63
N PRO A 155 9.00 -2.18 -7.41
CA PRO A 155 9.07 -1.91 -8.86
C PRO A 155 9.07 -3.15 -9.76
N THR A 156 9.01 -4.36 -9.24
CA THR A 156 9.33 -5.58 -10.00
C THR A 156 8.22 -6.07 -10.92
N GLY A 157 6.97 -5.66 -10.68
CA GLY A 157 5.80 -6.17 -11.40
C GLY A 157 5.41 -7.61 -11.03
N ARG A 158 6.09 -8.25 -10.04
CA ARG A 158 5.79 -9.61 -9.60
C ARG A 158 4.38 -9.71 -9.05
N VAL A 159 3.66 -10.75 -9.45
CA VAL A 159 2.34 -11.10 -8.93
C VAL A 159 2.44 -12.38 -8.10
N LEU A 160 1.97 -12.32 -6.85
CA LEU A 160 1.86 -13.47 -5.97
C LEU A 160 0.57 -14.23 -6.32
N GLY A 161 0.70 -15.51 -6.63
CA GLY A 161 -0.45 -16.37 -6.94
C GLY A 161 -1.15 -16.89 -5.68
N VAL A 162 -2.33 -17.54 -5.87
CA VAL A 162 -3.15 -18.08 -4.78
C VAL A 162 -2.34 -18.97 -3.84
N GLU A 163 -1.60 -19.94 -4.39
CA GLU A 163 -0.86 -20.90 -3.58
C GLU A 163 0.29 -20.27 -2.77
N GLU A 164 0.90 -19.23 -3.31
CA GLU A 164 1.95 -18.48 -2.59
C GLU A 164 1.35 -17.67 -1.45
N LEU A 165 0.26 -16.95 -1.70
CA LEU A 165 -0.48 -16.20 -0.67
C LEU A 165 -1.02 -17.13 0.42
N ARG A 166 -1.57 -18.31 0.07
CA ARG A 166 -2.01 -19.31 1.06
C ARG A 166 -0.89 -19.74 1.99
N ARG A 167 0.30 -20.06 1.46
CA ARG A 167 1.46 -20.42 2.30
C ARG A 167 1.83 -19.30 3.28
N ILE A 168 1.80 -18.05 2.83
CA ILE A 168 2.08 -16.89 3.68
C ILE A 168 1.01 -16.75 4.78
N VAL A 169 -0.27 -16.91 4.43
CA VAL A 169 -1.38 -16.83 5.41
C VAL A 169 -1.29 -17.96 6.45
N VAL A 170 -0.97 -19.19 6.02
CA VAL A 170 -0.77 -20.31 6.95
C VAL A 170 0.37 -20.01 7.91
N TRP A 171 1.52 -19.58 7.40
CA TRP A 171 2.66 -19.17 8.22
C TRP A 171 2.28 -18.06 9.22
N ALA A 172 1.56 -17.03 8.77
CA ALA A 172 1.14 -15.93 9.63
C ALA A 172 0.22 -16.38 10.78
N ARG A 173 -0.68 -17.32 10.50
CA ARG A 173 -1.56 -17.92 11.53
C ARG A 173 -0.78 -18.75 12.56
N GLU A 174 0.21 -19.51 12.10
CA GLU A 174 1.07 -20.34 12.98
C GLU A 174 1.96 -19.48 13.88
N THR A 175 2.41 -18.33 13.41
CA THR A 175 3.32 -17.44 14.14
C THR A 175 2.61 -16.30 14.87
N GLY A 176 1.33 -16.03 14.55
CA GLY A 176 0.60 -14.88 15.06
C GLY A 176 0.96 -13.56 14.40
N ALA A 177 1.68 -13.59 13.27
CA ALA A 177 2.05 -12.41 12.51
C ALA A 177 0.85 -11.76 11.81
N ILE A 178 0.93 -10.45 11.60
CA ILE A 178 -0.05 -9.69 10.80
C ILE A 178 0.48 -9.54 9.37
N ILE A 179 -0.37 -9.76 8.38
CA ILE A 179 -0.06 -9.50 6.98
C ILE A 179 -0.75 -8.21 6.52
N ALA A 180 0.01 -7.27 6.00
CA ALA A 180 -0.48 -6.05 5.35
C ALA A 180 -0.11 -6.09 3.86
N SER A 181 -1.09 -6.42 3.02
CA SER A 181 -0.92 -6.53 1.57
C SER A 181 -1.22 -5.19 0.88
N ASP A 182 -0.19 -4.59 0.28
CA ASP A 182 -0.34 -3.41 -0.56
C ASP A 182 -0.76 -3.83 -1.96
N GLU A 183 -2.03 -3.60 -2.26
CA GLU A 183 -2.73 -4.04 -3.46
C GLU A 183 -3.07 -2.86 -4.41
N CYS A 184 -2.29 -1.76 -4.33
CA CYS A 184 -2.52 -0.57 -5.13
C CYS A 184 -2.52 -0.82 -6.64
N TYR A 185 -1.89 -1.89 -7.11
CA TYR A 185 -1.73 -2.23 -8.53
C TYR A 185 -2.62 -3.38 -9.00
N MET A 186 -3.61 -3.82 -8.23
CA MET A 186 -4.48 -4.96 -8.56
C MET A 186 -5.13 -4.89 -9.95
N SER A 187 -5.45 -3.69 -10.44
CA SER A 187 -6.05 -3.50 -11.77
C SER A 187 -5.03 -3.48 -12.93
N LEU A 188 -3.74 -3.63 -12.65
CA LEU A 188 -2.66 -3.51 -13.62
C LEU A 188 -1.97 -4.86 -13.90
N GLY A 189 -2.68 -5.96 -13.74
CA GLY A 189 -2.20 -7.28 -14.17
C GLY A 189 -2.08 -7.37 -15.69
N TRP A 190 -0.97 -7.95 -16.17
CA TRP A 190 -0.66 -8.09 -17.61
C TRP A 190 -0.68 -9.54 -18.08
N ASN A 191 -0.73 -10.49 -17.17
CA ASN A 191 -0.69 -11.91 -17.50
C ASN A 191 -1.99 -12.58 -17.06
N ASP A 192 -2.79 -13.00 -18.01
CA ASP A 192 -4.08 -13.67 -17.78
C ASP A 192 -3.91 -15.06 -17.13
N ASP A 193 -2.77 -15.70 -17.30
CA ASP A 193 -2.46 -17.00 -16.66
C ASP A 193 -2.09 -16.85 -15.18
N ASN A 194 -1.70 -15.64 -14.74
CA ASN A 194 -1.41 -15.31 -13.36
C ASN A 194 -2.00 -13.94 -13.00
N PRO A 195 -3.33 -13.82 -12.93
CA PRO A 195 -4.00 -12.57 -12.59
C PRO A 195 -3.73 -12.20 -11.12
N PRO A 196 -3.67 -10.89 -10.79
CA PRO A 196 -3.57 -10.45 -9.41
C PRO A 196 -4.71 -11.00 -8.54
N VAL A 197 -4.35 -11.46 -7.35
CA VAL A 197 -5.28 -12.00 -6.35
C VAL A 197 -5.11 -11.22 -5.05
N SER A 198 -6.23 -10.86 -4.42
CA SER A 198 -6.20 -10.21 -3.09
C SER A 198 -5.82 -11.20 -2.00
N ILE A 199 -5.14 -10.71 -0.97
CA ILE A 199 -4.92 -11.48 0.26
C ILE A 199 -6.24 -11.86 0.95
N LEU A 200 -7.34 -11.14 0.69
CA LEU A 200 -8.67 -11.40 1.21
C LEU A 200 -9.57 -12.21 0.24
N ASP A 201 -9.01 -12.82 -0.80
CA ASP A 201 -9.76 -13.75 -1.66
C ASP A 201 -10.07 -15.04 -0.88
N PRO A 202 -11.31 -15.52 -0.89
CA PRO A 202 -11.69 -16.77 -0.20
C PRO A 202 -10.82 -17.98 -0.58
N ARG A 203 -10.28 -18.02 -1.80
CA ARG A 203 -9.33 -19.07 -2.21
C ARG A 203 -8.02 -19.02 -1.45
N VAL A 204 -7.65 -17.85 -0.88
CA VAL A 204 -6.43 -17.63 -0.09
C VAL A 204 -6.71 -17.85 1.40
N THR A 205 -7.85 -17.32 1.88
CA THR A 205 -8.13 -17.22 3.33
C THR A 205 -8.93 -18.39 3.89
N ASP A 206 -9.57 -19.19 3.04
CA ASP A 206 -10.60 -20.18 3.45
C ASP A 206 -11.74 -19.53 4.29
N GLY A 207 -12.00 -18.24 4.04
CA GLY A 207 -13.05 -17.46 4.70
C GLY A 207 -12.66 -16.84 6.06
N ASP A 208 -11.43 -17.02 6.52
CA ASP A 208 -10.93 -16.38 7.75
C ASP A 208 -9.92 -15.27 7.41
N ASN A 209 -10.31 -14.02 7.65
CA ASN A 209 -9.50 -12.83 7.40
C ASN A 209 -8.73 -12.36 8.66
N THR A 210 -8.71 -13.12 9.74
CA THR A 210 -8.01 -12.74 10.97
C THR A 210 -6.54 -12.49 10.71
N GLY A 211 -6.04 -11.34 11.17
CA GLY A 211 -4.63 -10.93 10.99
C GLY A 211 -4.27 -10.42 9.59
N LEU A 212 -5.25 -10.26 8.68
CA LEU A 212 -5.01 -9.83 7.30
C LEU A 212 -5.54 -8.43 7.06
N ILE A 213 -4.75 -7.60 6.37
CA ILE A 213 -5.09 -6.25 5.95
C ILE A 213 -4.79 -6.12 4.46
N ALA A 214 -5.78 -5.77 3.64
CA ALA A 214 -5.59 -5.40 2.24
C ALA A 214 -5.67 -3.87 2.09
N MET A 215 -4.67 -3.28 1.46
CA MET A 215 -4.58 -1.83 1.24
C MET A 215 -4.80 -1.51 -0.24
N HIS A 216 -5.83 -0.72 -0.52
CA HIS A 216 -6.20 -0.30 -1.88
C HIS A 216 -6.11 1.21 -2.04
N SER A 217 -5.89 1.66 -3.28
CA SER A 217 -5.80 3.09 -3.60
C SER A 217 -6.54 3.40 -4.89
N LEU A 218 -7.14 4.58 -4.94
CA LEU A 218 -7.72 5.13 -6.17
C LEU A 218 -6.67 5.78 -7.09
N SER A 219 -5.44 5.99 -6.58
CA SER A 219 -4.37 6.69 -7.31
C SER A 219 -4.05 6.04 -8.65
N LYS A 220 -3.98 4.71 -8.70
CA LYS A 220 -3.61 3.97 -9.91
C LYS A 220 -4.81 3.41 -10.68
N THR A 221 -5.93 3.21 -10.01
CA THR A 221 -7.13 2.58 -10.59
C THR A 221 -8.16 3.56 -11.11
N ALA A 222 -8.12 4.83 -10.66
CA ALA A 222 -9.11 5.85 -10.98
C ALA A 222 -8.49 7.21 -11.34
N ASN A 223 -7.18 7.26 -11.59
CA ASN A 223 -6.42 8.50 -11.90
C ASN A 223 -6.60 9.60 -10.83
N MET A 224 -6.74 9.20 -9.56
CA MET A 224 -6.93 10.09 -8.40
C MET A 224 -5.69 10.06 -7.51
N ALA A 225 -4.53 10.40 -8.08
CA ALA A 225 -3.25 10.46 -7.37
C ALA A 225 -3.14 11.70 -6.48
#